data_417bd65a7eabfbf2a5e8af33464ab954
#
_entry.id   417bd65a7eabfbf2a5e8af33464ab954
#
_cell.length_a   1.000
_cell.length_b   1.000
_cell.length_c   1.000
_cell.angle_alpha   90.00
_cell.angle_beta   90.00
_cell.angle_gamma   90.00
#
_symmetry.space_group_name_H-M   'P 1'
#
loop_
_entity.id
_entity.type
_entity.pdbx_description
1 polymer ?
#
loop_
_entity_poly.entity_id
_entity_poly.type
_entity_poly.pdbx_seq_one_letter_code
_entity_poly.pdbx_strand_id
1 'polypeptide(L)'
;MTGTGRIIGTGSYVPERIVTNEDLAKLVETSDEWIVTRTGIHERRIAVEEGTSAMASRAAERALENAGIKAEELDIILMATSSPDHCFPNGACEVQAAIGAVNAVAYDISAACSGFEFALSTVQAFIRAGIYKTALIIGADCLSKLTDWSDRGTCVLFGDGAGAAVIRAEKTGVIHSVMGSDGGKGPVLSCVARSEGNFLNERKPELGYIYMDGQEVFKFAVKKVPECIRQVLEESKTDIEEVKYFVLHQANYRICEAVAKRLKQPLDKVPMNIGSYGNTSGATVPILLDELNRQGRLQRGDKLVLAGFGGGLADHLGQRLVVAAGGEPFAVPLPHIGVGIEAAGLDVGVVAYLLHGGLGGDAGC
;
A
#
# COMPACT_ATOMS: atom_id res chain seq x y z
N MET A 1 5.81 -27.99 4.55
CA MET A 1 6.15 -26.88 5.45
C MET A 1 5.58 -25.62 4.80
N THR A 2 4.62 -25.00 5.43
CA THR A 2 4.04 -23.73 4.95
C THR A 2 5.11 -22.65 5.11
N GLY A 3 5.55 -22.08 3.98
CA GLY A 3 6.49 -20.95 3.95
C GLY A 3 5.83 -19.67 4.46
N THR A 4 6.62 -18.63 4.66
CA THR A 4 6.14 -17.27 4.88
C THR A 4 6.66 -16.37 3.76
N GLY A 5 5.93 -15.30 3.44
CA GLY A 5 6.36 -14.36 2.40
C GLY A 5 7.50 -13.50 2.91
N ARG A 6 8.58 -13.44 2.14
CA ARG A 6 9.73 -12.61 2.42
C ARG A 6 9.92 -11.59 1.31
N ILE A 7 10.21 -10.35 1.67
CA ILE A 7 10.67 -9.35 0.71
C ILE A 7 12.08 -9.73 0.26
N ILE A 8 12.27 -9.94 -1.04
CA ILE A 8 13.54 -10.32 -1.65
C ILE A 8 14.10 -9.23 -2.57
N GLY A 9 13.28 -8.24 -2.93
CA GLY A 9 13.68 -7.09 -3.72
C GLY A 9 12.69 -5.96 -3.56
N THR A 10 13.19 -4.72 -3.70
CA THR A 10 12.40 -3.49 -3.63
C THR A 10 12.70 -2.60 -4.83
N GLY A 11 11.76 -1.76 -5.19
CA GLY A 11 11.92 -0.77 -6.23
C GLY A 11 10.97 0.40 -6.01
N SER A 12 11.39 1.58 -6.42
CA SER A 12 10.55 2.77 -6.32
C SER A 12 10.71 3.66 -7.54
N TYR A 13 9.71 4.44 -7.83
CA TYR A 13 9.74 5.51 -8.83
C TYR A 13 8.96 6.71 -8.34
N VAL A 14 9.54 7.88 -8.52
CA VAL A 14 8.87 9.17 -8.30
C VAL A 14 9.05 10.03 -9.56
N PRO A 15 8.08 10.88 -9.92
CA PRO A 15 8.20 11.79 -11.04
C PRO A 15 9.41 12.71 -10.94
N GLU A 16 9.94 13.13 -12.09
CA GLU A 16 11.09 14.04 -12.14
C GLU A 16 10.71 15.48 -11.74
N ARG A 17 9.47 15.88 -12.00
CA ARG A 17 9.01 17.25 -11.71
C ARG A 17 8.94 17.49 -10.21
N ILE A 18 9.80 18.36 -9.72
CA ILE A 18 9.78 18.90 -8.36
C ILE A 18 8.83 20.10 -8.32
N VAL A 19 7.95 20.12 -7.31
CA VAL A 19 7.12 21.27 -6.96
C VAL A 19 7.47 21.68 -5.54
N THR A 20 8.00 22.89 -5.39
CA THR A 20 8.42 23.45 -4.11
C THR A 20 7.26 24.12 -3.37
N ASN A 21 7.47 24.48 -2.10
CA ASN A 21 6.49 25.24 -1.34
C ASN A 21 6.30 26.66 -1.91
N GLU A 22 7.35 27.27 -2.49
CA GLU A 22 7.27 28.55 -3.19
C GLU A 22 6.43 28.46 -4.46
N ASP A 23 6.42 27.32 -5.15
CA ASP A 23 5.53 27.12 -6.30
C ASP A 23 4.06 27.09 -5.86
N LEU A 24 3.76 26.42 -4.74
CA LEU A 24 2.41 26.38 -4.16
C LEU A 24 1.96 27.76 -3.64
N ALA A 25 2.88 28.57 -3.12
CA ALA A 25 2.57 29.92 -2.68
C ALA A 25 2.11 30.85 -3.82
N LYS A 26 2.32 30.46 -5.09
CA LYS A 26 1.77 31.14 -6.26
C LYS A 26 0.31 30.75 -6.55
N LEU A 27 -0.16 29.64 -5.99
CA LEU A 27 -1.51 29.09 -6.22
C LEU A 27 -2.46 29.39 -5.07
N VAL A 28 -1.98 29.29 -3.84
CA VAL A 28 -2.79 29.47 -2.61
C VAL A 28 -2.04 30.34 -1.60
N GLU A 29 -2.77 30.98 -0.68
CA GLU A 29 -2.18 31.78 0.39
C GLU A 29 -1.45 30.90 1.40
N THR A 30 -0.13 30.71 1.21
CA THR A 30 0.74 29.87 2.07
C THR A 30 2.18 30.37 2.02
N SER A 31 3.07 29.75 2.79
CA SER A 31 4.52 29.98 2.75
C SER A 31 5.28 28.68 3.06
N ASP A 32 6.56 28.63 2.68
CA ASP A 32 7.43 27.52 3.03
C ASP A 32 7.46 27.27 4.53
N GLU A 33 7.67 28.31 5.34
CA GLU A 33 7.65 28.21 6.80
C GLU A 33 6.35 27.62 7.34
N TRP A 34 5.19 28.05 6.79
CA TRP A 34 3.88 27.55 7.20
C TRP A 34 3.71 26.05 6.91
N ILE A 35 4.14 25.60 5.71
CA ILE A 35 4.04 24.20 5.28
C ILE A 35 5.01 23.34 6.08
N VAL A 36 6.29 23.71 6.12
CA VAL A 36 7.33 22.91 6.80
C VAL A 36 7.05 22.74 8.28
N THR A 37 6.68 23.82 8.98
CA THR A 37 6.38 23.77 10.42
C THR A 37 5.22 22.81 10.74
N ARG A 38 4.25 22.66 9.84
CA ARG A 38 3.05 21.85 10.05
C ARG A 38 3.15 20.43 9.53
N THR A 39 3.94 20.21 8.51
CA THR A 39 3.96 18.96 7.76
C THR A 39 5.33 18.30 7.65
N GLY A 40 6.40 19.08 7.73
CA GLY A 40 7.76 18.66 7.42
C GLY A 40 8.05 18.55 5.92
N ILE A 41 7.13 18.99 5.04
CA ILE A 41 7.26 18.88 3.58
C ILE A 41 7.96 20.12 3.03
N HIS A 42 9.06 19.93 2.30
CA HIS A 42 9.80 20.99 1.60
C HIS A 42 9.42 21.01 0.11
N GLU A 43 9.27 19.82 -0.47
CA GLU A 43 8.94 19.63 -1.88
C GLU A 43 8.12 18.35 -2.07
N ARG A 44 7.52 18.21 -3.23
CA ARG A 44 6.85 16.99 -3.67
C ARG A 44 7.14 16.71 -5.12
N ARG A 45 6.87 15.49 -5.54
CA ARG A 45 7.00 15.06 -6.92
C ARG A 45 5.62 14.98 -7.55
N ILE A 46 5.45 15.56 -8.72
CA ILE A 46 4.17 15.63 -9.42
C ILE A 46 4.34 15.05 -10.83
N ALA A 47 3.52 14.07 -11.16
CA ALA A 47 3.42 13.51 -12.51
C ALA A 47 2.87 14.56 -13.48
N VAL A 48 3.49 14.68 -14.65
CA VAL A 48 3.06 15.62 -15.68
C VAL A 48 2.32 14.89 -16.79
N GLU A 49 2.91 13.85 -17.33
CA GLU A 49 2.34 13.08 -18.45
C GLU A 49 2.16 11.59 -18.07
N GLU A 50 2.99 11.08 -17.16
CA GLU A 50 2.90 9.70 -16.72
C GLU A 50 1.71 9.46 -15.80
N GLY A 51 1.02 8.33 -16.02
CA GLY A 51 -0.06 7.86 -15.15
C GLY A 51 0.45 6.99 -14.01
N THR A 52 -0.49 6.57 -13.17
CA THR A 52 -0.25 5.69 -12.01
C THR A 52 0.38 4.37 -12.44
N SER A 53 -0.14 3.75 -13.50
CA SER A 53 0.35 2.46 -14.01
C SER A 53 1.75 2.55 -14.61
N ALA A 54 2.09 3.68 -15.24
CA ALA A 54 3.44 3.91 -15.77
C ALA A 54 4.47 4.03 -14.63
N MET A 55 4.16 4.78 -13.57
CA MET A 55 5.01 4.86 -12.38
C MET A 55 5.15 3.50 -11.70
N ALA A 56 4.04 2.77 -11.56
CA ALA A 56 4.00 1.43 -10.98
C ALA A 56 4.87 0.44 -11.76
N SER A 57 4.84 0.48 -13.09
CA SER A 57 5.66 -0.38 -13.96
C SER A 57 7.15 -0.14 -13.75
N ARG A 58 7.58 1.13 -13.67
CA ARG A 58 8.99 1.47 -13.40
C ARG A 58 9.45 1.03 -12.00
N ALA A 59 8.59 1.15 -10.99
CA ALA A 59 8.88 0.65 -9.66
C ALA A 59 8.98 -0.89 -9.66
N ALA A 60 8.09 -1.56 -10.39
CA ALA A 60 8.07 -3.01 -10.57
C ALA A 60 9.35 -3.55 -11.23
N GLU A 61 9.77 -2.95 -12.34
CA GLU A 61 11.01 -3.29 -13.04
C GLU A 61 12.23 -3.21 -12.12
N ARG A 62 12.34 -2.12 -11.34
CA ARG A 62 13.42 -1.93 -10.37
C ARG A 62 13.37 -2.95 -9.21
N ALA A 63 12.17 -3.34 -8.79
CA ALA A 63 11.99 -4.37 -7.75
C ALA A 63 12.41 -5.75 -8.26
N LEU A 64 12.08 -6.11 -9.51
CA LEU A 64 12.49 -7.34 -10.15
C LEU A 64 14.01 -7.39 -10.35
N GLU A 65 14.62 -6.30 -10.82
CA GLU A 65 16.06 -6.16 -10.96
C GLU A 65 16.77 -6.35 -9.61
N ASN A 66 16.28 -5.69 -8.55
CA ASN A 66 16.85 -5.81 -7.21
C ASN A 66 16.66 -7.22 -6.62
N ALA A 67 15.55 -7.89 -6.93
CA ALA A 67 15.30 -9.28 -6.54
C ALA A 67 16.15 -10.30 -7.34
N GLY A 68 16.69 -9.91 -8.48
CA GLY A 68 17.42 -10.79 -9.40
C GLY A 68 16.52 -11.87 -10.02
N ILE A 69 15.25 -11.56 -10.32
CA ILE A 69 14.30 -12.49 -10.93
C ILE A 69 13.69 -11.89 -12.20
N LYS A 70 13.16 -12.79 -13.04
CA LYS A 70 12.41 -12.40 -14.24
C LYS A 70 10.93 -12.22 -13.94
N ALA A 71 10.25 -11.40 -14.74
CA ALA A 71 8.82 -11.15 -14.58
C ALA A 71 7.96 -12.42 -14.78
N GLU A 72 8.42 -13.37 -15.62
CA GLU A 72 7.72 -14.64 -15.85
C GLU A 72 7.75 -15.59 -14.63
N GLU A 73 8.58 -15.30 -13.61
CA GLU A 73 8.62 -16.05 -12.36
C GLU A 73 7.55 -15.60 -11.34
N LEU A 74 6.82 -14.53 -11.65
CA LEU A 74 5.73 -14.05 -10.81
C LEU A 74 4.47 -14.91 -10.98
N ASP A 75 3.88 -15.30 -9.86
CA ASP A 75 2.58 -15.98 -9.81
C ASP A 75 1.42 -14.97 -9.71
N ILE A 76 1.66 -13.83 -9.07
CA ILE A 76 0.64 -12.82 -8.82
C ILE A 76 1.23 -11.42 -8.73
N ILE A 77 0.46 -10.43 -9.21
CA ILE A 77 0.69 -8.99 -9.03
C ILE A 77 -0.50 -8.38 -8.31
N LEU A 78 -0.26 -7.76 -7.15
CA LEU A 78 -1.25 -6.94 -6.45
C LEU A 78 -0.82 -5.48 -6.46
N MET A 79 -1.64 -4.61 -7.02
CA MET A 79 -1.42 -3.17 -7.00
C MET A 79 -2.43 -2.49 -6.07
N ALA A 80 -1.93 -1.81 -5.07
CA ALA A 80 -2.74 -0.96 -4.21
C ALA A 80 -2.74 0.45 -4.77
N THR A 81 -3.92 0.96 -5.13
CA THR A 81 -4.08 2.32 -5.65
C THR A 81 -5.44 2.89 -5.31
N SER A 82 -5.50 4.21 -5.12
CA SER A 82 -6.71 5.01 -4.99
C SER A 82 -6.93 5.92 -6.21
N SER A 83 -5.98 5.91 -7.14
CA SER A 83 -5.94 6.80 -8.31
C SER A 83 -5.62 6.02 -9.60
N PRO A 84 -6.35 4.95 -9.93
CA PRO A 84 -6.08 4.18 -11.15
C PRO A 84 -6.25 5.04 -12.39
N ASP A 85 -5.54 4.70 -13.47
CA ASP A 85 -5.67 5.40 -14.74
C ASP A 85 -6.97 5.02 -15.46
N HIS A 86 -7.42 3.77 -15.29
CA HIS A 86 -8.64 3.24 -15.87
C HIS A 86 -9.48 2.51 -14.82
N CYS A 87 -10.80 2.52 -14.98
CA CYS A 87 -11.67 1.66 -14.17
C CYS A 87 -11.51 0.17 -14.56
N PHE A 88 -11.23 -0.10 -15.81
CA PHE A 88 -10.85 -1.39 -16.38
C PHE A 88 -10.14 -1.17 -17.74
N PRO A 89 -9.08 -1.96 -18.06
CA PRO A 89 -8.48 -2.95 -17.18
C PRO A 89 -7.94 -2.28 -15.91
N ASN A 90 -7.73 -3.08 -14.85
CA ASN A 90 -7.13 -2.58 -13.63
C ASN A 90 -5.63 -2.29 -13.82
N GLY A 91 -5.05 -1.44 -12.95
CA GLY A 91 -3.67 -1.02 -13.06
C GLY A 91 -2.66 -2.17 -12.95
N ALA A 92 -2.93 -3.19 -12.14
CA ALA A 92 -2.07 -4.37 -12.05
C ALA A 92 -1.97 -5.14 -13.38
N CYS A 93 -3.07 -5.19 -14.18
CA CYS A 93 -3.04 -5.77 -15.52
C CYS A 93 -2.22 -4.92 -16.49
N GLU A 94 -2.27 -3.60 -16.37
CA GLU A 94 -1.44 -2.69 -17.18
C GLU A 94 0.05 -2.88 -16.84
N VAL A 95 0.38 -2.98 -15.56
CA VAL A 95 1.75 -3.30 -15.11
C VAL A 95 2.18 -4.67 -15.60
N GLN A 96 1.32 -5.70 -15.47
CA GLN A 96 1.59 -7.06 -15.95
C GLN A 96 2.01 -7.06 -17.42
N ALA A 97 1.26 -6.35 -18.26
CA ALA A 97 1.54 -6.24 -19.70
C ALA A 97 2.86 -5.49 -19.94
N ALA A 98 3.09 -4.37 -19.24
CA ALA A 98 4.27 -3.54 -19.40
C ALA A 98 5.58 -4.27 -19.05
N ILE A 99 5.58 -5.05 -17.96
CA ILE A 99 6.79 -5.77 -17.51
C ILE A 99 6.91 -7.20 -18.09
N GLY A 100 5.91 -7.66 -18.86
CA GLY A 100 5.94 -8.99 -19.47
C GLY A 100 5.70 -10.16 -18.50
N ALA A 101 4.97 -9.96 -17.40
CA ALA A 101 4.69 -10.99 -16.40
C ALA A 101 3.55 -11.93 -16.84
N VAL A 102 3.75 -12.63 -17.94
CA VAL A 102 2.74 -13.42 -18.67
C VAL A 102 2.09 -14.55 -17.85
N ASN A 103 2.75 -15.01 -16.79
CA ASN A 103 2.27 -16.10 -15.94
C ASN A 103 1.51 -15.61 -14.70
N ALA A 104 1.57 -14.31 -14.38
CA ALA A 104 1.01 -13.79 -13.16
C ALA A 104 -0.49 -13.53 -13.28
N VAL A 105 -1.24 -13.82 -12.21
CA VAL A 105 -2.57 -13.24 -12.00
C VAL A 105 -2.40 -11.78 -11.55
N ALA A 106 -3.22 -10.85 -12.05
CA ALA A 106 -3.05 -9.44 -11.74
C ALA A 106 -4.39 -8.77 -11.40
N TYR A 107 -4.46 -8.07 -10.27
CA TYR A 107 -5.60 -7.24 -9.89
C TYR A 107 -5.25 -6.16 -8.87
N ASP A 108 -6.07 -5.10 -8.84
CA ASP A 108 -5.92 -4.01 -7.90
C ASP A 108 -6.64 -4.29 -6.58
N ILE A 109 -6.14 -3.69 -5.52
CA ILE A 109 -6.83 -3.57 -4.23
C ILE A 109 -6.96 -2.09 -3.85
N SER A 110 -8.04 -1.74 -3.18
CA SER A 110 -8.28 -0.39 -2.69
C SER A 110 -8.33 -0.39 -1.16
N ALA A 111 -7.31 0.19 -0.54
CA ALA A 111 -7.20 0.36 0.91
C ALA A 111 -6.46 1.66 1.26
N ALA A 112 -6.56 2.67 0.38
CA ALA A 112 -5.96 3.98 0.52
C ALA A 112 -4.47 3.91 0.95
N CYS A 113 -4.06 4.78 1.88
CA CYS A 113 -2.67 4.86 2.32
C CYS A 113 -2.12 3.60 3.01
N SER A 114 -2.97 2.64 3.36
CA SER A 114 -2.55 1.32 3.91
C SER A 114 -2.50 0.23 2.84
N GLY A 115 -2.72 0.59 1.58
CA GLY A 115 -2.92 -0.39 0.52
C GLY A 115 -1.74 -1.34 0.33
N PHE A 116 -0.52 -0.85 0.43
CA PHE A 116 0.68 -1.70 0.29
C PHE A 116 0.74 -2.78 1.38
N GLU A 117 0.46 -2.44 2.62
CA GLU A 117 0.46 -3.39 3.73
C GLU A 117 -0.69 -4.40 3.61
N PHE A 118 -1.87 -3.98 3.12
CA PHE A 118 -2.96 -4.90 2.81
C PHE A 118 -2.60 -5.86 1.68
N ALA A 119 -1.91 -5.38 0.63
CA ALA A 119 -1.38 -6.24 -0.42
C ALA A 119 -0.38 -7.25 0.14
N LEU A 120 0.54 -6.82 1.01
CA LEU A 120 1.52 -7.69 1.67
C LEU A 120 0.82 -8.77 2.52
N SER A 121 -0.19 -8.41 3.30
CA SER A 121 -0.95 -9.36 4.11
C SER A 121 -1.73 -10.36 3.26
N THR A 122 -2.33 -9.90 2.16
CA THR A 122 -3.06 -10.74 1.21
C THR A 122 -2.13 -11.78 0.57
N VAL A 123 -0.99 -11.33 0.06
CA VAL A 123 0.02 -12.23 -0.52
C VAL A 123 0.55 -13.20 0.53
N GLN A 124 0.75 -12.73 1.76
CA GLN A 124 1.17 -13.59 2.87
C GLN A 124 0.17 -14.72 3.12
N ALA A 125 -1.14 -14.44 3.06
CA ALA A 125 -2.18 -15.46 3.20
C ALA A 125 -2.12 -16.49 2.04
N PHE A 126 -1.92 -16.03 0.80
CA PHE A 126 -1.77 -16.92 -0.36
C PHE A 126 -0.53 -17.82 -0.25
N ILE A 127 0.59 -17.27 0.18
CA ILE A 127 1.83 -18.04 0.37
C ILE A 127 1.66 -19.10 1.49
N ARG A 128 1.05 -18.71 2.62
CA ARG A 128 0.76 -19.64 3.72
C ARG A 128 -0.21 -20.76 3.31
N ALA A 129 -1.18 -20.43 2.47
CA ALA A 129 -2.11 -21.41 1.90
C ALA A 129 -1.48 -22.29 0.80
N GLY A 130 -0.24 -21.98 0.37
CA GLY A 130 0.44 -22.70 -0.71
C GLY A 130 -0.09 -22.44 -2.11
N ILE A 131 -0.89 -21.36 -2.29
CA ILE A 131 -1.50 -20.99 -3.58
C ILE A 131 -0.45 -20.37 -4.51
N TYR A 132 0.33 -19.43 -4.01
CA TYR A 132 1.39 -18.74 -4.75
C TYR A 132 2.71 -18.81 -4.01
N LYS A 133 3.82 -18.66 -4.75
CA LYS A 133 5.20 -18.71 -4.21
C LYS A 133 5.94 -17.39 -4.41
N THR A 134 5.69 -16.71 -5.51
CA THR A 134 6.37 -15.46 -5.87
C THR A 134 5.34 -14.42 -6.26
N ALA A 135 5.38 -13.27 -5.61
CA ALA A 135 4.43 -12.21 -5.82
C ALA A 135 5.14 -10.86 -5.98
N LEU A 136 4.53 -9.98 -6.75
CA LEU A 136 4.87 -8.56 -6.81
C LEU A 136 3.74 -7.78 -6.14
N ILE A 137 4.07 -6.97 -5.15
CA ILE A 137 3.12 -6.03 -4.54
C ILE A 137 3.58 -4.61 -4.84
N ILE A 138 2.62 -3.75 -5.14
CA ILE A 138 2.88 -2.37 -5.54
C ILE A 138 1.94 -1.45 -4.76
N GLY A 139 2.46 -0.34 -4.25
CA GLY A 139 1.68 0.81 -3.83
C GLY A 139 1.97 1.95 -4.80
N ALA A 140 0.96 2.46 -5.49
CA ALA A 140 1.15 3.52 -6.47
C ALA A 140 -0.04 4.46 -6.51
N ASP A 141 0.24 5.76 -6.42
CA ASP A 141 -0.80 6.78 -6.51
C ASP A 141 -0.30 8.03 -7.26
N CYS A 142 -1.18 8.59 -8.08
CA CYS A 142 -1.08 9.90 -8.68
C CYS A 142 -2.12 10.80 -8.03
N LEU A 143 -1.86 11.22 -6.77
CA LEU A 143 -2.82 11.99 -5.98
C LEU A 143 -3.01 13.40 -6.50
N SER A 144 -2.08 13.89 -7.29
CA SER A 144 -2.19 15.21 -7.97
C SER A 144 -3.44 15.32 -8.83
N LYS A 145 -3.94 14.20 -9.39
CA LYS A 145 -5.19 14.14 -10.16
C LYS A 145 -6.44 14.35 -9.30
N LEU A 146 -6.35 14.02 -8.02
CA LEU A 146 -7.46 14.02 -7.07
C LEU A 146 -7.40 15.21 -6.10
N THR A 147 -6.39 16.07 -6.25
CA THR A 147 -6.15 17.22 -5.36
C THR A 147 -6.83 18.46 -5.91
N ASP A 148 -7.60 19.14 -5.07
CA ASP A 148 -8.06 20.50 -5.36
C ASP A 148 -6.91 21.48 -5.10
N TRP A 149 -6.33 21.98 -6.18
CA TRP A 149 -5.19 22.90 -6.10
C TRP A 149 -5.55 24.30 -5.58
N SER A 150 -6.83 24.59 -5.36
CA SER A 150 -7.31 25.80 -4.70
C SER A 150 -7.54 25.62 -3.19
N ASP A 151 -7.56 24.38 -2.69
CA ASP A 151 -7.68 24.08 -1.26
C ASP A 151 -6.31 23.98 -0.59
N ARG A 152 -5.93 25.03 0.16
CA ARG A 152 -4.69 25.03 0.94
C ARG A 152 -4.60 23.88 1.95
N GLY A 153 -5.73 23.33 2.41
CA GLY A 153 -5.78 22.29 3.43
C GLY A 153 -5.21 20.95 2.91
N THR A 154 -5.32 20.72 1.62
CA THR A 154 -4.95 19.44 0.98
C THR A 154 -3.82 19.58 -0.04
N CYS A 155 -3.79 20.62 -0.87
CA CYS A 155 -2.82 20.75 -1.97
C CYS A 155 -1.36 20.81 -1.52
N VAL A 156 -1.09 21.21 -0.28
CA VAL A 156 0.26 21.30 0.28
C VAL A 156 0.82 19.95 0.75
N LEU A 157 0.00 18.90 0.77
CA LEU A 157 0.36 17.62 1.39
C LEU A 157 0.82 16.57 0.39
N PHE A 158 0.09 16.44 -0.72
CA PHE A 158 0.18 15.26 -1.57
C PHE A 158 1.27 15.35 -2.64
N GLY A 159 1.84 14.19 -2.96
CA GLY A 159 2.74 13.97 -4.08
C GLY A 159 2.40 12.66 -4.77
N ASP A 160 3.06 12.40 -5.89
CA ASP A 160 2.87 11.24 -6.74
C ASP A 160 4.06 10.30 -6.65
N GLY A 161 3.82 9.00 -6.79
CA GLY A 161 4.88 8.01 -6.79
C GLY A 161 4.39 6.58 -6.73
N ALA A 162 5.32 5.66 -6.90
CA ALA A 162 5.12 4.23 -6.81
C ALA A 162 6.27 3.56 -6.07
N GLY A 163 5.95 2.56 -5.27
CA GLY A 163 6.91 1.66 -4.67
C GLY A 163 6.44 0.22 -4.79
N ALA A 164 7.38 -0.70 -4.96
CA ALA A 164 7.11 -2.10 -5.20
C ALA A 164 8.02 -3.01 -4.39
N ALA A 165 7.54 -4.21 -4.08
CA ALA A 165 8.35 -5.25 -3.47
C ALA A 165 8.04 -6.63 -4.08
N VAL A 166 9.09 -7.38 -4.33
CA VAL A 166 8.98 -8.80 -4.69
C VAL A 166 8.98 -9.64 -3.43
N ILE A 167 7.96 -10.48 -3.31
CA ILE A 167 7.75 -11.37 -2.17
C ILE A 167 7.94 -12.81 -2.63
N ARG A 168 8.73 -13.59 -1.90
CA ARG A 168 8.94 -15.01 -2.18
C ARG A 168 8.66 -15.85 -0.94
N ALA A 169 8.09 -17.03 -1.15
CA ALA A 169 7.90 -18.04 -0.11
C ALA A 169 9.24 -18.54 0.40
N GLU A 170 9.56 -18.25 1.65
CA GLU A 170 10.79 -18.70 2.34
C GLU A 170 10.47 -19.20 3.75
N LYS A 171 11.49 -19.72 4.47
CA LYS A 171 11.34 -20.14 5.86
C LYS A 171 11.20 -18.98 6.83
N THR A 172 11.75 -17.81 6.44
CA THR A 172 11.72 -16.58 7.25
C THR A 172 11.12 -15.44 6.42
N GLY A 173 10.40 -14.52 7.03
CA GLY A 173 9.76 -13.40 6.32
C GLY A 173 8.80 -12.65 7.21
N VAL A 174 7.57 -12.41 6.75
CA VAL A 174 6.52 -11.76 7.54
C VAL A 174 6.15 -12.63 8.72
N ILE A 175 6.35 -12.13 9.93
CA ILE A 175 6.11 -12.84 11.17
C ILE A 175 4.62 -12.78 11.52
N HIS A 176 4.07 -11.56 11.58
CA HIS A 176 2.70 -11.31 11.99
C HIS A 176 2.15 -10.05 11.35
N SER A 177 0.82 -9.94 11.27
CA SER A 177 0.14 -8.73 10.79
C SER A 177 -1.15 -8.51 11.58
N VAL A 178 -1.42 -7.25 11.92
CA VAL A 178 -2.65 -6.80 12.57
C VAL A 178 -3.37 -5.85 11.63
N MET A 179 -4.59 -6.17 11.26
CA MET A 179 -5.42 -5.37 10.35
C MET A 179 -6.70 -4.93 11.05
N GLY A 180 -7.23 -3.80 10.63
CA GLY A 180 -8.53 -3.33 11.05
C GLY A 180 -9.11 -2.31 10.09
N SER A 181 -10.43 -2.19 10.07
CA SER A 181 -11.16 -1.18 9.28
C SER A 181 -12.35 -0.70 10.07
N ASP A 182 -12.67 0.59 9.92
CA ASP A 182 -13.91 1.14 10.43
C ASP A 182 -14.52 2.10 9.40
N GLY A 183 -15.60 1.70 8.79
CA GLY A 183 -16.29 2.49 7.76
C GLY A 183 -17.10 3.66 8.29
N GLY A 184 -17.32 3.77 9.62
CA GLY A 184 -18.17 4.80 10.22
C GLY A 184 -17.62 6.22 10.09
N LYS A 185 -16.31 6.40 9.90
CA LYS A 185 -15.65 7.70 9.70
C LYS A 185 -15.15 7.93 8.28
N GLY A 186 -15.71 7.23 7.30
CA GLY A 186 -15.42 7.50 5.89
C GLY A 186 -15.40 9.00 5.54
N PRO A 187 -16.31 9.82 6.03
CA PRO A 187 -16.34 11.26 5.75
C PRO A 187 -15.12 12.07 6.21
N VAL A 188 -14.32 11.57 7.17
CA VAL A 188 -13.14 12.30 7.68
C VAL A 188 -12.01 12.41 6.66
N LEU A 189 -11.85 11.39 5.81
CA LEU A 189 -10.90 11.36 4.71
C LEU A 189 -11.52 10.57 3.56
N SER A 190 -11.97 11.27 2.54
CA SER A 190 -12.75 10.70 1.45
C SER A 190 -12.42 11.35 0.12
N CYS A 191 -12.70 10.63 -0.95
CA CYS A 191 -12.68 11.14 -2.32
C CYS A 191 -13.77 10.44 -3.10
N VAL A 192 -14.68 11.20 -3.69
CA VAL A 192 -15.76 10.65 -4.51
C VAL A 192 -15.17 10.29 -5.88
N ALA A 193 -15.20 9.01 -6.23
CA ALA A 193 -14.61 8.52 -7.46
C ALA A 193 -15.32 9.05 -8.72
N ARG A 194 -16.64 9.00 -8.74
CA ARG A 194 -17.48 9.51 -9.83
C ARG A 194 -18.89 9.77 -9.27
N SER A 195 -19.46 10.92 -9.60
CA SER A 195 -20.86 11.16 -9.27
C SER A 195 -21.78 10.25 -10.10
N GLU A 196 -22.91 9.87 -9.50
CA GLU A 196 -23.88 8.99 -10.12
C GLU A 196 -24.68 9.73 -11.20
N GLY A 197 -24.21 9.66 -12.44
CA GLY A 197 -24.93 10.10 -13.62
C GLY A 197 -25.31 8.91 -14.48
N ASN A 198 -26.60 8.74 -14.79
CA ASN A 198 -27.10 7.76 -15.76
C ASN A 198 -28.30 8.34 -16.52
N PHE A 199 -28.85 7.58 -17.46
CA PHE A 199 -29.95 8.04 -18.33
C PHE A 199 -31.27 8.29 -17.57
N LEU A 200 -31.37 7.87 -16.30
CA LEU A 200 -32.55 8.07 -15.45
C LEU A 200 -32.45 9.30 -14.56
N ASN A 201 -31.25 9.84 -14.39
CA ASN A 201 -31.04 11.08 -13.66
C ASN A 201 -30.19 12.02 -14.50
N GLU A 202 -30.50 13.31 -14.48
CA GLU A 202 -29.82 14.34 -15.29
C GLU A 202 -28.49 14.81 -14.65
N ARG A 203 -27.93 14.07 -13.67
CA ARG A 203 -26.66 14.44 -13.03
C ARG A 203 -25.51 14.26 -14.00
N LYS A 204 -24.66 15.25 -14.09
CA LYS A 204 -23.40 15.16 -14.83
C LYS A 204 -22.38 14.37 -14.02
N PRO A 205 -21.64 13.44 -14.65
CA PRO A 205 -20.52 12.79 -13.95
C PRO A 205 -19.48 13.83 -13.54
N GLU A 206 -19.15 13.87 -12.26
CA GLU A 206 -18.09 14.71 -11.73
C GLU A 206 -17.14 13.81 -10.90
N LEU A 207 -15.84 14.07 -11.04
CA LEU A 207 -14.83 13.49 -10.16
C LEU A 207 -14.74 14.38 -8.92
N GLY A 208 -14.79 13.75 -7.74
CA GLY A 208 -14.57 14.46 -6.49
C GLY A 208 -13.09 14.67 -6.22
N TYR A 209 -12.78 15.73 -5.46
CA TYR A 209 -11.46 15.94 -4.89
C TYR A 209 -11.32 15.28 -3.52
N ILE A 210 -10.09 15.11 -3.08
CA ILE A 210 -9.79 14.61 -1.74
C ILE A 210 -10.27 15.63 -0.71
N TYR A 211 -11.14 15.18 0.18
CA TYR A 211 -11.54 15.90 1.39
C TYR A 211 -10.86 15.30 2.61
N MET A 212 -10.35 16.12 3.52
CA MET A 212 -9.68 15.67 4.74
C MET A 212 -9.92 16.61 5.92
N ASP A 213 -10.44 16.06 7.02
CA ASP A 213 -10.30 16.69 8.33
C ASP A 213 -8.95 16.32 8.95
N GLY A 214 -7.95 17.18 8.73
CA GLY A 214 -6.59 16.92 9.17
C GLY A 214 -6.42 16.79 10.69
N GLN A 215 -7.31 17.40 11.50
CA GLN A 215 -7.26 17.29 12.96
C GLN A 215 -7.71 15.89 13.42
N GLU A 216 -8.80 15.39 12.86
CA GLU A 216 -9.31 14.06 13.18
C GLU A 216 -8.35 12.96 12.69
N VAL A 217 -7.78 13.12 11.50
CA VAL A 217 -6.72 12.22 10.97
C VAL A 217 -5.52 12.21 11.92
N PHE A 218 -5.05 13.38 12.37
CA PHE A 218 -3.92 13.46 13.29
C PHE A 218 -4.23 12.78 14.64
N LYS A 219 -5.35 13.09 15.26
CA LYS A 219 -5.78 12.49 16.55
C LYS A 219 -5.84 10.97 16.44
N PHE A 220 -6.43 10.48 15.35
CA PHE A 220 -6.52 9.06 15.07
C PHE A 220 -5.12 8.42 14.95
N ALA A 221 -4.29 8.94 14.06
CA ALA A 221 -2.98 8.36 13.77
C ALA A 221 -2.08 8.27 15.00
N VAL A 222 -1.96 9.39 15.76
CA VAL A 222 -1.10 9.41 16.95
C VAL A 222 -1.58 8.51 18.08
N LYS A 223 -2.86 8.14 18.10
CA LYS A 223 -3.41 7.20 19.07
C LYS A 223 -3.29 5.76 18.59
N LYS A 224 -3.77 5.49 17.37
CA LYS A 224 -4.00 4.13 16.88
C LYS A 224 -2.77 3.44 16.34
N VAL A 225 -1.87 4.16 15.66
CA VAL A 225 -0.66 3.55 15.13
C VAL A 225 0.22 2.94 16.23
N PRO A 226 0.53 3.64 17.35
CA PRO A 226 1.27 3.01 18.44
C PRO A 226 0.54 1.83 19.11
N GLU A 227 -0.80 1.87 19.21
CA GLU A 227 -1.59 0.75 19.74
C GLU A 227 -1.41 -0.49 18.87
N CYS A 228 -1.52 -0.35 17.55
CA CYS A 228 -1.31 -1.44 16.60
C CYS A 228 0.12 -1.99 16.61
N ILE A 229 1.10 -1.10 16.68
CA ILE A 229 2.50 -1.51 16.74
C ILE A 229 2.75 -2.35 17.99
N ARG A 230 2.23 -1.95 19.14
CA ARG A 230 2.35 -2.76 20.36
C ARG A 230 1.64 -4.11 20.22
N GLN A 231 0.44 -4.13 19.65
CA GLN A 231 -0.32 -5.36 19.43
C GLN A 231 0.45 -6.33 18.52
N VAL A 232 0.97 -5.88 17.38
CA VAL A 232 1.72 -6.77 16.47
C VAL A 232 3.02 -7.28 17.12
N LEU A 233 3.69 -6.47 17.93
CA LEU A 233 4.89 -6.88 18.65
C LEU A 233 4.57 -7.91 19.74
N GLU A 234 3.48 -7.73 20.48
CA GLU A 234 3.00 -8.68 21.49
C GLU A 234 2.61 -10.03 20.85
N GLU A 235 1.77 -9.98 19.79
CA GLU A 235 1.31 -11.19 19.10
C GLU A 235 2.44 -11.93 18.37
N SER A 236 3.43 -11.20 17.82
CA SER A 236 4.64 -11.78 17.21
C SER A 236 5.71 -12.17 18.24
N LYS A 237 5.50 -11.88 19.53
CA LYS A 237 6.50 -12.06 20.61
C LYS A 237 7.85 -11.42 20.29
N THR A 238 7.82 -10.25 19.65
CA THR A 238 9.00 -9.49 19.28
C THR A 238 9.23 -8.38 20.30
N ASP A 239 10.44 -8.31 20.86
CA ASP A 239 10.82 -7.18 21.71
C ASP A 239 10.93 -5.91 20.83
N ILE A 240 10.41 -4.80 21.31
CA ILE A 240 10.46 -3.51 20.60
C ILE A 240 11.91 -3.05 20.38
N GLU A 241 12.84 -3.42 21.25
CA GLU A 241 14.26 -3.08 21.12
C GLU A 241 14.95 -3.85 19.97
N GLU A 242 14.41 -5.00 19.56
CA GLU A 242 14.88 -5.76 18.40
C GLU A 242 14.46 -5.15 17.07
N VAL A 243 13.50 -4.23 17.09
CA VAL A 243 13.04 -3.54 15.88
C VAL A 243 14.09 -2.53 15.46
N LYS A 244 14.62 -2.72 14.25
CA LYS A 244 15.60 -1.81 13.66
C LYS A 244 14.96 -0.51 13.21
N TYR A 245 13.87 -0.61 12.44
CA TYR A 245 13.13 0.55 11.96
C TYR A 245 11.62 0.34 12.01
N PHE A 246 10.92 1.41 12.36
CA PHE A 246 9.49 1.58 12.19
C PHE A 246 9.27 2.39 10.91
N VAL A 247 8.99 1.72 9.81
CA VAL A 247 8.74 2.31 8.50
C VAL A 247 7.26 2.68 8.45
N LEU A 248 6.95 3.93 8.77
CA LEU A 248 5.59 4.43 8.89
C LEU A 248 5.13 5.08 7.59
N HIS A 249 3.82 5.05 7.35
CA HIS A 249 3.20 5.90 6.33
C HIS A 249 3.59 7.37 6.52
N GLN A 250 4.10 8.00 5.46
CA GLN A 250 4.61 9.35 5.45
C GLN A 250 3.48 10.38 5.22
N ALA A 251 2.53 10.45 6.16
CA ALA A 251 1.42 11.39 6.08
C ALA A 251 1.79 12.80 6.55
N ASN A 252 2.60 12.87 7.61
CA ASN A 252 3.02 14.12 8.26
C ASN A 252 4.17 13.84 9.23
N TYR A 253 5.22 14.67 9.20
CA TYR A 253 6.36 14.57 10.12
C TYR A 253 5.95 14.50 11.59
N ARG A 254 5.01 15.36 12.01
CA ARG A 254 4.52 15.45 13.39
C ARG A 254 3.81 14.17 13.86
N ILE A 255 3.20 13.42 12.94
CA ILE A 255 2.60 12.11 13.26
C ILE A 255 3.72 11.11 13.55
N CYS A 256 4.72 11.02 12.70
CA CYS A 256 5.85 10.10 12.87
C CYS A 256 6.60 10.40 14.19
N GLU A 257 6.87 11.66 14.49
CA GLU A 257 7.48 12.10 15.74
C GLU A 257 6.62 11.72 16.96
N ALA A 258 5.30 11.96 16.91
CA ALA A 258 4.39 11.62 18.00
C ALA A 258 4.29 10.10 18.21
N VAL A 259 4.33 9.31 17.14
CA VAL A 259 4.36 7.84 17.22
C VAL A 259 5.65 7.37 17.88
N ALA A 260 6.82 7.88 17.46
CA ALA A 260 8.12 7.56 18.07
C ALA A 260 8.10 7.85 19.58
N LYS A 261 7.65 9.05 19.96
CA LYS A 261 7.54 9.47 21.37
C LYS A 261 6.60 8.54 22.18
N ARG A 262 5.45 8.14 21.63
CA ARG A 262 4.51 7.25 22.31
C ARG A 262 5.01 5.82 22.43
N LEU A 263 5.82 5.37 21.47
CA LEU A 263 6.50 4.08 21.54
C LEU A 263 7.72 4.12 22.46
N LYS A 264 8.14 5.31 22.92
CA LYS A 264 9.37 5.57 23.66
C LYS A 264 10.63 5.11 22.90
N GLN A 265 10.58 5.25 21.57
CA GLN A 265 11.70 4.92 20.70
C GLN A 265 12.38 6.19 20.17
N PRO A 266 13.69 6.16 19.96
CA PRO A 266 14.42 7.28 19.40
C PRO A 266 13.98 7.53 17.95
N LEU A 267 14.03 8.80 17.52
CA LEU A 267 13.51 9.21 16.21
C LEU A 267 14.30 8.63 15.04
N ASP A 268 15.56 8.28 15.23
CA ASP A 268 16.40 7.62 14.23
C ASP A 268 15.93 6.20 13.86
N LYS A 269 15.16 5.54 14.74
CA LYS A 269 14.44 4.30 14.42
C LYS A 269 13.16 4.52 13.59
N VAL A 270 12.76 5.79 13.35
CA VAL A 270 11.59 6.15 12.53
C VAL A 270 12.07 6.97 11.34
N PRO A 271 12.65 6.32 10.31
CA PRO A 271 13.15 7.02 9.13
C PRO A 271 12.01 7.73 8.39
N MET A 272 12.33 8.88 7.80
CA MET A 272 11.37 9.71 7.09
C MET A 272 11.98 10.27 5.81
N ASN A 273 11.18 10.35 4.77
CA ASN A 273 11.49 10.98 3.48
C ASN A 273 10.39 11.94 3.00
N ILE A 274 9.41 12.19 3.87
CA ILE A 274 8.26 13.07 3.59
C ILE A 274 8.68 14.47 3.11
N GLY A 275 9.83 14.97 3.59
CA GLY A 275 10.35 16.28 3.21
C GLY A 275 10.56 16.44 1.70
N SER A 276 10.91 15.36 1.01
CA SER A 276 11.26 15.34 -0.43
C SER A 276 10.12 14.89 -1.34
N TYR A 277 9.15 14.15 -0.80
CA TYR A 277 8.10 13.51 -1.65
C TYR A 277 6.68 13.90 -1.27
N GLY A 278 6.49 14.48 -0.08
CA GLY A 278 5.15 14.67 0.46
C GLY A 278 4.48 13.34 0.79
N ASN A 279 3.16 13.37 0.87
CA ASN A 279 2.34 12.18 1.09
C ASN A 279 1.96 11.54 -0.26
N THR A 280 2.58 10.42 -0.59
CA THR A 280 2.31 9.61 -1.80
C THR A 280 1.35 8.45 -1.51
N SER A 281 0.46 8.58 -0.52
CA SER A 281 -0.56 7.56 -0.16
C SER A 281 0.04 6.16 0.10
N GLY A 282 -0.49 5.12 -0.56
CA GLY A 282 -0.04 3.74 -0.44
C GLY A 282 1.38 3.48 -0.93
N ALA A 283 1.99 4.43 -1.65
CA ALA A 283 3.37 4.33 -2.10
C ALA A 283 4.41 4.76 -1.05
N THR A 284 4.01 5.48 0.01
CA THR A 284 4.97 6.07 0.97
C THR A 284 5.86 5.04 1.65
N VAL A 285 5.28 3.95 2.14
CA VAL A 285 6.03 2.90 2.84
C VAL A 285 6.98 2.16 1.91
N PRO A 286 6.56 1.66 0.73
CA PRO A 286 7.47 0.95 -0.16
C PRO A 286 8.54 1.87 -0.79
N ILE A 287 8.27 3.17 -1.02
CA ILE A 287 9.31 4.12 -1.46
C ILE A 287 10.38 4.26 -0.38
N LEU A 288 9.99 4.49 0.87
CA LEU A 288 10.93 4.60 1.99
C LEU A 288 11.71 3.30 2.21
N LEU A 289 11.03 2.15 2.08
CA LEU A 289 11.67 0.84 2.20
C LEU A 289 12.75 0.63 1.13
N ASP A 290 12.47 1.01 -0.12
CA ASP A 290 13.43 0.94 -1.22
C ASP A 290 14.63 1.87 -1.01
N GLU A 291 14.41 3.10 -0.54
CA GLU A 291 15.50 4.01 -0.20
C GLU A 291 16.41 3.46 0.88
N LEU A 292 15.85 2.93 1.97
CA LEU A 292 16.62 2.30 3.04
C LEU A 292 17.44 1.12 2.52
N ASN A 293 16.86 0.32 1.63
CA ASN A 293 17.54 -0.80 0.99
C ASN A 293 18.70 -0.34 0.10
N ARG A 294 18.45 0.62 -0.80
CA ARG A 294 19.49 1.17 -1.70
C ARG A 294 20.61 1.89 -0.98
N GLN A 295 20.33 2.48 0.18
CA GLN A 295 21.33 3.09 1.04
C GLN A 295 22.16 2.06 1.84
N GLY A 296 21.89 0.76 1.69
CA GLY A 296 22.57 -0.30 2.44
C GLY A 296 22.23 -0.31 3.94
N ARG A 297 21.15 0.38 4.32
CA ARG A 297 20.69 0.47 5.72
C ARG A 297 19.91 -0.75 6.18
N LEU A 298 19.48 -1.61 5.26
CA LEU A 298 18.78 -2.86 5.55
C LEU A 298 19.70 -4.05 5.30
N GLN A 299 19.63 -5.02 6.21
CA GLN A 299 20.38 -6.28 6.12
C GLN A 299 19.45 -7.47 6.33
N ARG A 300 19.88 -8.62 5.82
CA ARG A 300 19.14 -9.87 6.04
C ARG A 300 19.08 -10.19 7.54
N GLY A 301 17.86 -10.38 8.05
CA GLY A 301 17.62 -10.64 9.47
C GLY A 301 17.17 -9.42 10.28
N ASP A 302 17.26 -8.22 9.73
CA ASP A 302 16.71 -7.03 10.37
C ASP A 302 15.19 -7.18 10.59
N LYS A 303 14.73 -6.83 11.78
CA LYS A 303 13.31 -6.78 12.11
C LYS A 303 12.77 -5.37 11.83
N LEU A 304 11.73 -5.30 11.03
CA LEU A 304 11.06 -4.06 10.65
C LEU A 304 9.60 -4.12 11.05
N VAL A 305 9.04 -2.98 11.40
CA VAL A 305 7.61 -2.76 11.52
C VAL A 305 7.18 -1.83 10.38
N LEU A 306 6.30 -2.29 9.51
CA LEU A 306 5.68 -1.48 8.47
C LEU A 306 4.29 -1.08 8.97
N ALA A 307 3.93 0.19 8.90
CA ALA A 307 2.65 0.66 9.42
C ALA A 307 2.00 1.69 8.49
N GLY A 308 0.87 1.31 7.89
CA GLY A 308 -0.01 2.16 7.11
C GLY A 308 -1.28 2.54 7.87
N PHE A 309 -1.80 3.73 7.57
CA PHE A 309 -3.09 4.23 8.06
C PHE A 309 -3.64 5.26 7.08
N GLY A 310 -4.95 5.33 6.91
CA GLY A 310 -5.52 6.22 5.91
C GLY A 310 -7.03 6.21 5.82
N GLY A 311 -7.59 6.47 4.65
CA GLY A 311 -9.02 6.54 4.38
C GLY A 311 -9.80 5.36 4.94
N GLY A 312 -11.01 5.61 5.44
CA GLY A 312 -11.77 4.61 6.21
C GLY A 312 -11.49 4.67 7.72
N LEU A 313 -11.05 5.84 8.22
CA LEU A 313 -10.78 6.10 9.64
C LEU A 313 -12.07 6.06 10.45
N ALA A 314 -12.07 5.34 11.59
CA ALA A 314 -13.12 5.47 12.58
C ALA A 314 -12.74 5.00 13.98
N ASP A 315 -13.62 5.24 14.99
CA ASP A 315 -13.29 5.24 16.41
C ASP A 315 -12.82 3.93 17.00
N HIS A 316 -12.96 2.82 16.31
CA HIS A 316 -12.48 1.56 16.84
C HIS A 316 -11.50 0.80 15.94
N LEU A 317 -11.46 1.01 14.61
CA LEU A 317 -10.54 0.26 13.76
C LEU A 317 -10.42 0.91 12.35
N GLY A 318 -9.60 1.95 12.17
CA GLY A 318 -9.26 2.43 10.81
C GLY A 318 -8.57 1.34 9.99
N GLN A 319 -8.51 1.50 8.67
CA GLN A 319 -7.62 0.64 7.88
C GLN A 319 -6.20 0.82 8.38
N ARG A 320 -5.66 -0.22 8.98
CA ARG A 320 -4.33 -0.25 9.54
C ARG A 320 -3.78 -1.66 9.41
N LEU A 321 -2.56 -1.72 8.98
CA LEU A 321 -1.81 -2.94 8.97
C LEU A 321 -0.42 -2.63 9.48
N VAL A 322 0.00 -3.39 10.46
CA VAL A 322 1.37 -3.40 10.94
C VAL A 322 1.92 -4.78 10.67
N VAL A 323 3.05 -4.84 9.99
CA VAL A 323 3.72 -6.07 9.62
C VAL A 323 5.06 -6.09 10.32
N ALA A 324 5.32 -7.12 11.15
CA ALA A 324 6.64 -7.42 11.62
C ALA A 324 7.32 -8.36 10.63
N ALA A 325 8.46 -7.96 10.08
CA ALA A 325 9.24 -8.74 9.14
C ALA A 325 10.61 -9.07 9.75
N GLY A 326 11.06 -10.31 9.56
CA GLY A 326 12.34 -10.82 10.08
C GLY A 326 12.17 -11.90 11.17
N GLY A 327 13.11 -12.81 11.28
CA GLY A 327 13.13 -13.90 12.30
C GLY A 327 12.65 -15.25 11.78
N GLU A 328 12.77 -16.27 12.63
CA GLU A 328 12.30 -17.63 12.35
C GLU A 328 10.77 -17.72 12.47
N PRO A 329 10.08 -18.54 11.64
CA PRO A 329 8.64 -18.69 11.75
C PRO A 329 8.26 -19.40 13.05
N PHE A 330 7.46 -18.74 13.88
CA PHE A 330 6.75 -19.43 14.96
C PHE A 330 5.59 -20.21 14.34
N ALA A 331 5.50 -21.50 14.66
CA ALA A 331 4.29 -22.26 14.43
C ALA A 331 3.21 -21.75 15.41
N VAL A 332 2.36 -20.85 14.94
CA VAL A 332 1.12 -20.53 15.63
C VAL A 332 0.16 -21.68 15.31
N PRO A 333 -0.33 -22.44 16.30
CA PRO A 333 -1.43 -23.36 16.05
C PRO A 333 -2.60 -22.52 15.55
N LEU A 334 -3.06 -22.76 14.34
CA LEU A 334 -4.37 -22.27 13.92
C LEU A 334 -5.39 -22.81 14.94
N PRO A 335 -6.25 -21.97 15.53
CA PRO A 335 -7.37 -22.50 16.27
C PRO A 335 -8.14 -23.38 15.30
N HIS A 336 -8.28 -24.66 15.63
CA HIS A 336 -9.21 -25.55 14.96
C HIS A 336 -10.60 -24.96 15.16
N ILE A 337 -11.07 -24.18 14.21
CA ILE A 337 -12.50 -23.93 14.06
C ILE A 337 -13.03 -25.25 13.54
N GLY A 338 -13.41 -26.12 14.45
CA GLY A 338 -14.18 -27.30 14.18
C GLY A 338 -15.57 -26.84 13.72
N VAL A 339 -15.71 -26.53 12.44
CA VAL A 339 -17.03 -26.52 11.81
C VAL A 339 -17.37 -27.97 11.56
N GLY A 340 -18.06 -28.58 12.53
CA GLY A 340 -18.75 -29.83 12.33
C GLY A 340 -19.85 -29.61 11.31
N ILE A 341 -19.53 -29.81 10.04
CA ILE A 341 -20.55 -30.01 9.02
C ILE A 341 -20.82 -31.50 9.03
N GLU A 342 -21.91 -31.91 9.69
CA GLU A 342 -22.51 -33.20 9.42
C GLU A 342 -22.93 -33.21 7.94
N ALA A 343 -22.26 -34.06 7.17
CA ALA A 343 -22.53 -34.25 5.76
C ALA A 343 -23.86 -34.97 5.59
N ALA A 344 -24.93 -34.22 5.36
CA ALA A 344 -26.05 -34.73 4.60
C ALA A 344 -25.60 -34.77 3.15
N GLY A 345 -25.55 -35.99 2.57
CA GLY A 345 -24.98 -36.25 1.25
C GLY A 345 -25.55 -35.36 0.14
N LEU A 346 -24.72 -34.47 -0.32
CA LEU A 346 -24.81 -33.83 -1.63
C LEU A 346 -23.38 -33.81 -2.16
N ASP A 347 -23.20 -34.62 -3.22
CA ASP A 347 -22.02 -34.60 -4.07
C ASP A 347 -21.88 -33.19 -4.68
N VAL A 348 -21.08 -32.33 -4.06
CA VAL A 348 -20.68 -31.06 -4.67
C VAL A 348 -19.47 -31.35 -5.51
N GLY A 349 -19.70 -31.62 -6.78
CA GLY A 349 -18.68 -31.73 -7.79
C GLY A 349 -17.83 -30.45 -7.81
N VAL A 350 -16.53 -30.60 -7.67
CA VAL A 350 -15.55 -29.56 -7.93
C VAL A 350 -15.68 -29.11 -9.37
N VAL A 351 -16.25 -27.92 -9.59
CA VAL A 351 -16.26 -27.30 -10.92
C VAL A 351 -14.87 -26.71 -11.17
N ALA A 352 -13.99 -27.52 -11.74
CA ALA A 352 -12.79 -27.05 -12.36
C ALA A 352 -13.14 -26.43 -13.70
N TYR A 353 -13.01 -25.11 -13.86
CA TYR A 353 -13.06 -24.48 -15.17
C TYR A 353 -11.78 -24.77 -15.93
N LEU A 354 -11.77 -25.86 -16.70
CA LEU A 354 -10.83 -26.09 -17.77
C LEU A 354 -11.34 -25.37 -19.02
N LEU A 355 -10.86 -24.18 -19.30
CA LEU A 355 -10.98 -23.57 -20.62
C LEU A 355 -9.98 -24.24 -21.56
N HIS A 356 -10.40 -25.32 -22.21
CA HIS A 356 -9.69 -25.85 -23.38
C HIS A 356 -10.19 -25.08 -24.59
N GLY A 357 -9.29 -24.35 -25.25
CA GLY A 357 -9.50 -23.82 -26.58
C GLY A 357 -9.61 -24.96 -27.58
N GLY A 358 -10.72 -24.98 -28.31
CA GLY A 358 -10.96 -25.83 -29.47
C GLY A 358 -11.59 -24.98 -30.53
N LEU A 359 -10.82 -24.60 -31.53
CA LEU A 359 -11.25 -24.07 -32.81
C LEU A 359 -12.00 -25.16 -33.57
N GLY A 360 -13.14 -24.84 -34.12
CA GLY A 360 -13.79 -25.71 -35.11
C GLY A 360 -15.24 -25.34 -35.39
N GLY A 361 -15.46 -24.52 -36.36
CA GLY A 361 -16.25 -24.79 -37.55
C GLY A 361 -17.79 -24.68 -37.51
N ASP A 362 -18.22 -23.72 -38.29
CA ASP A 362 -19.41 -23.72 -39.16
C ASP A 362 -20.82 -23.55 -38.62
N ALA A 363 -21.35 -22.46 -39.15
CA ALA A 363 -22.61 -22.28 -39.87
C ALA A 363 -23.95 -22.17 -39.12
N GLY A 364 -24.57 -21.06 -39.37
CA GLY A 364 -25.99 -21.05 -39.78
C GLY A 364 -27.02 -20.53 -38.79
N CYS A 365 -27.52 -19.37 -39.15
CA CYS A 365 -28.70 -18.61 -38.78
C CYS A 365 -28.54 -17.56 -37.72
#